data_d851dab3c1734d756abdf0d9bb8768c2
#
_entry.id   d851dab3c1734d756abdf0d9bb8768c2
#
_cell.length_a   1.000
_cell.length_b   1.000
_cell.length_c   1.000
_cell.angle_alpha   90.00
_cell.angle_beta   90.00
_cell.angle_gamma   90.00
#
_symmetry.space_group_name_H-M   'P 1'
#
loop_
_entity.id
_entity.type
_entity.pdbx_description
1 polymer ?
#
loop_
_entity_poly.entity_id
_entity_poly.type
_entity_poly.pdbx_seq_one_letter_code
_entity_poly.pdbx_strand_id
1 'polypeptide(L)'
;MPYGFGRNTEELTWQRTELPNVPVISTRLPPKIMDRIWQYIETAKEDGVKNRSNRILAGNIDTSLSLIDEDDYFWKNVLKEVSEYYADSTQVGVKWWRPMTSHAHKKTCLRSFWVNFQKKHEFNPLHDHAGFLSFVIWMKIPTERRDQHNLPISANSNFPCASDFEFVYTDILGTVASFSVPMGKESEGVMYVFPSGLKHHVYPFYECDEERISVSGNITLDSTSYHPY
;
A
#
# COMPACT_ATOMS: atom_id res chain seq x y z
N MET A 1 2.82 -24.49 3.95
CA MET A 1 3.09 -25.86 4.43
C MET A 1 2.94 -26.79 3.23
N PRO A 2 3.89 -27.62 2.89
CA PRO A 2 3.75 -28.58 1.82
C PRO A 2 2.91 -29.77 2.34
N TYR A 3 1.76 -29.99 1.77
CA TYR A 3 1.02 -31.24 1.98
C TYR A 3 1.67 -32.32 1.11
N GLY A 4 2.55 -33.11 1.72
CA GLY A 4 3.04 -34.35 1.13
C GLY A 4 2.10 -35.51 1.44
N PHE A 5 1.52 -36.12 0.43
CA PHE A 5 0.98 -37.45 0.54
C PHE A 5 1.78 -38.37 -0.41
N GLY A 6 2.73 -39.11 0.18
CA GLY A 6 3.36 -40.21 -0.48
C GLY A 6 2.71 -41.53 -0.08
N ARG A 7 2.25 -42.33 -1.04
CA ARG A 7 2.23 -43.79 -0.95
C ARG A 7 2.45 -44.40 -2.32
N ASN A 8 3.43 -45.28 -2.35
CA ASN A 8 3.93 -46.07 -3.46
C ASN A 8 2.89 -46.79 -4.32
N THR A 9 2.97 -46.62 -5.59
CA THR A 9 3.42 -47.60 -6.62
C THR A 9 3.34 -46.87 -7.95
N GLU A 10 4.48 -46.74 -8.66
CA GLU A 10 4.71 -45.84 -9.78
C GLU A 10 4.60 -44.38 -9.37
N GLU A 11 5.74 -43.73 -9.11
CA GLU A 11 5.84 -42.35 -8.58
C GLU A 11 5.14 -41.35 -9.52
N LEU A 12 3.90 -40.97 -9.17
CA LEU A 12 3.27 -39.81 -9.78
C LEU A 12 4.00 -38.59 -9.32
N THR A 13 4.63 -37.85 -10.23
CA THR A 13 5.22 -36.55 -9.96
C THR A 13 4.18 -35.46 -10.21
N TRP A 14 3.94 -34.61 -9.21
CA TRP A 14 3.04 -33.48 -9.30
C TRP A 14 3.84 -32.22 -9.56
N GLN A 15 3.47 -31.47 -10.59
CA GLN A 15 3.99 -30.12 -10.83
C GLN A 15 2.89 -29.11 -10.55
N ARG A 16 3.15 -28.16 -9.63
CA ARG A 16 2.27 -27.05 -9.36
C ARG A 16 2.62 -25.88 -10.27
N THR A 17 1.63 -25.37 -10.99
CA THR A 17 1.73 -24.12 -11.74
C THR A 17 0.76 -23.14 -11.14
N GLU A 18 1.26 -21.97 -10.71
CA GLU A 18 0.43 -20.87 -10.23
C GLU A 18 0.10 -19.94 -11.39
N LEU A 19 -1.20 -19.67 -11.57
CA LEU A 19 -1.62 -18.67 -12.55
C LEU A 19 -1.47 -17.28 -11.91
N PRO A 20 -0.93 -16.31 -12.66
CA PRO A 20 -0.62 -15.01 -12.12
C PRO A 20 -1.89 -14.22 -11.80
N ASN A 21 -1.88 -13.53 -10.69
CA ASN A 21 -2.80 -12.48 -10.30
C ASN A 21 -2.02 -11.18 -10.07
N VAL A 22 -2.69 -10.12 -9.64
CA VAL A 22 -2.06 -8.84 -9.34
C VAL A 22 -1.12 -8.99 -8.14
N PRO A 23 0.18 -8.79 -8.30
CA PRO A 23 1.12 -8.86 -7.18
C PRO A 23 1.09 -7.58 -6.36
N VAL A 24 1.31 -7.75 -5.06
CA VAL A 24 1.61 -6.69 -4.09
C VAL A 24 3.02 -6.96 -3.58
N ILE A 25 3.86 -5.92 -3.59
CA ILE A 25 5.22 -6.00 -3.04
C ILE A 25 5.21 -5.39 -1.65
N SER A 26 5.91 -6.00 -0.71
CA SER A 26 6.15 -5.42 0.60
C SER A 26 7.64 -5.39 0.91
N THR A 27 8.08 -4.34 1.58
CA THR A 27 9.45 -4.18 2.08
C THR A 27 9.45 -3.43 3.39
N ARG A 28 10.43 -3.73 4.25
CA ARG A 28 10.67 -2.95 5.47
C ARG A 28 11.69 -1.87 5.17
N LEU A 29 11.30 -0.63 5.42
CA LEU A 29 12.18 0.51 5.19
C LEU A 29 13.29 0.58 6.23
N PRO A 30 14.52 0.92 5.82
CA PRO A 30 15.63 1.16 6.75
C PRO A 30 15.34 2.32 7.71
N PRO A 31 15.87 2.31 8.94
CA PRO A 31 15.67 3.38 9.91
C PRO A 31 15.96 4.78 9.35
N LYS A 32 17.05 4.95 8.61
CA LYS A 32 17.41 6.24 7.99
C LYS A 32 16.31 6.80 7.07
N ILE A 33 15.62 5.93 6.33
CA ILE A 33 14.50 6.33 5.47
C ILE A 33 13.29 6.69 6.34
N MET A 34 13.00 5.90 7.36
CA MET A 34 11.92 6.19 8.30
C MET A 34 12.12 7.53 9.00
N ASP A 35 13.34 7.83 9.47
CA ASP A 35 13.69 9.11 10.09
C ASP A 35 13.45 10.29 9.13
N ARG A 36 13.80 10.13 7.84
CA ARG A 36 13.55 11.16 6.84
C ARG A 36 12.06 11.39 6.57
N ILE A 37 11.27 10.33 6.54
CA ILE A 37 9.80 10.46 6.38
C ILE A 37 9.19 11.14 7.61
N TRP A 38 9.67 10.85 8.82
CA TRP A 38 9.25 11.58 10.03
C TRP A 38 9.57 13.08 9.95
N GLN A 39 10.72 13.46 9.41
CA GLN A 39 11.06 14.88 9.16
C GLN A 39 10.06 15.53 8.21
N TYR A 40 9.67 14.88 7.11
CA TYR A 40 8.64 15.40 6.21
C TYR A 40 7.30 15.59 6.92
N ILE A 41 6.92 14.66 7.80
CA ILE A 41 5.69 14.76 8.59
C ILE A 41 5.73 15.96 9.53
N GLU A 42 6.82 16.16 10.25
CA GLU A 42 6.97 17.30 11.17
C GLU A 42 6.94 18.64 10.41
N THR A 43 7.67 18.75 9.29
CA THR A 43 7.62 19.94 8.42
C THR A 43 6.19 20.21 7.95
N ALA A 44 5.44 19.18 7.53
CA ALA A 44 4.07 19.35 7.07
C ALA A 44 3.12 19.81 8.17
N LYS A 45 3.36 19.41 9.43
CA LYS A 45 2.58 19.88 10.60
C LYS A 45 2.83 21.36 10.90
N GLU A 46 4.06 21.84 10.76
CA GLU A 46 4.41 23.24 10.98
C GLU A 46 3.66 24.18 10.02
N ASP A 47 3.51 23.77 8.76
CA ASP A 47 2.77 24.50 7.73
C ASP A 47 1.23 24.39 7.88
N GLY A 48 0.76 23.44 8.66
CA GLY A 48 -0.61 23.31 9.15
C GLY A 48 -1.70 23.30 8.06
N VAL A 49 -2.64 24.25 8.14
CA VAL A 49 -3.86 24.30 7.30
C VAL A 49 -3.55 24.38 5.79
N LYS A 50 -2.42 24.95 5.39
CA LYS A 50 -2.05 25.09 3.96
C LYS A 50 -1.78 23.75 3.29
N ASN A 51 -1.36 22.75 4.05
CA ASN A 51 -1.00 21.43 3.55
C ASN A 51 -2.15 20.40 3.62
N ARG A 52 -3.36 20.80 4.00
CA ARG A 52 -4.50 19.86 4.11
C ARG A 52 -4.87 19.23 2.76
N SER A 53 -4.85 17.89 2.72
CA SER A 53 -5.15 17.09 1.54
C SER A 53 -6.53 16.43 1.57
N ASN A 54 -7.30 16.56 2.65
CA ASN A 54 -8.57 15.86 2.87
C ASN A 54 -9.56 15.95 1.70
N ARG A 55 -9.63 17.11 1.02
CA ARG A 55 -10.62 17.33 -0.05
C ARG A 55 -10.39 16.49 -1.31
N ILE A 56 -9.21 15.93 -1.47
CA ILE A 56 -8.83 15.13 -2.66
C ILE A 56 -8.60 13.66 -2.31
N LEU A 57 -8.75 13.28 -1.03
CA LEU A 57 -8.56 11.92 -0.53
C LEU A 57 -9.91 11.28 -0.18
N ALA A 58 -10.00 9.97 -0.36
CA ALA A 58 -11.23 9.22 -0.10
C ALA A 58 -11.51 8.98 1.38
N GLY A 59 -10.51 9.15 2.25
CA GLY A 59 -10.59 8.82 3.67
C GLY A 59 -11.61 9.65 4.44
N ASN A 60 -12.41 8.98 5.28
CA ASN A 60 -13.16 9.62 6.36
C ASN A 60 -12.22 9.83 7.55
N ILE A 61 -11.22 10.67 7.36
CA ILE A 61 -10.13 11.00 8.28
C ILE A 61 -10.10 12.52 8.43
N ASP A 62 -10.12 13.01 9.66
CA ASP A 62 -10.16 14.44 9.96
C ASP A 62 -8.90 15.19 9.47
N THR A 63 -7.74 14.57 9.63
CA THR A 63 -6.47 15.20 9.31
C THR A 63 -5.62 14.39 8.35
N SER A 64 -5.42 14.95 7.15
CA SER A 64 -4.46 14.46 6.15
C SER A 64 -3.67 15.64 5.59
N LEU A 65 -2.34 15.51 5.51
CA LEU A 65 -1.45 16.58 5.06
C LEU A 65 -0.64 16.13 3.84
N SER A 66 -0.45 17.03 2.88
CA SER A 66 0.50 16.82 1.78
C SER A 66 1.93 16.84 2.30
N LEU A 67 2.75 15.95 1.77
CA LEU A 67 4.18 15.90 2.01
C LEU A 67 4.93 16.35 0.75
N ILE A 68 6.13 16.89 0.96
CA ILE A 68 7.06 17.26 -0.10
C ILE A 68 8.29 16.36 0.02
N ASP A 69 8.64 15.67 -1.07
CA ASP A 69 9.88 14.91 -1.17
C ASP A 69 11.03 15.85 -1.56
N GLU A 70 11.60 16.53 -0.56
CA GLU A 70 12.69 17.47 -0.78
C GLU A 70 13.88 16.78 -1.46
N ASP A 71 14.43 17.41 -2.49
CA ASP A 71 15.56 16.92 -3.29
C ASP A 71 15.30 15.56 -3.97
N ASP A 72 14.01 15.16 -4.11
CA ASP A 72 13.62 13.82 -4.55
C ASP A 72 14.29 12.70 -3.74
N TYR A 73 14.52 12.92 -2.47
CA TYR A 73 15.31 11.97 -1.65
C TYR A 73 14.63 10.62 -1.53
N PHE A 74 13.34 10.59 -1.21
CA PHE A 74 12.59 9.34 -1.08
C PHE A 74 12.42 8.66 -2.45
N TRP A 75 12.16 9.46 -3.48
CA TRP A 75 12.12 8.97 -4.86
C TRP A 75 13.43 8.27 -5.25
N LYS A 76 14.57 8.95 -5.09
CA LYS A 76 15.87 8.45 -5.52
C LYS A 76 16.38 7.25 -4.74
N ASN A 77 16.07 7.17 -3.44
CA ASN A 77 16.60 6.15 -2.55
C ASN A 77 15.66 4.94 -2.34
N VAL A 78 14.38 5.03 -2.73
CA VAL A 78 13.39 3.97 -2.49
C VAL A 78 12.47 3.76 -3.69
N LEU A 79 11.68 4.78 -4.06
CA LEU A 79 10.55 4.57 -4.97
C LEU A 79 10.97 4.22 -6.38
N LYS A 80 12.08 4.78 -6.87
CA LYS A 80 12.62 4.47 -8.19
C LYS A 80 12.98 2.99 -8.29
N GLU A 81 13.76 2.49 -7.35
CA GLU A 81 14.21 1.09 -7.33
C GLU A 81 13.03 0.12 -7.23
N VAL A 82 12.09 0.36 -6.31
CA VAL A 82 10.94 -0.52 -6.14
C VAL A 82 10.00 -0.50 -7.36
N SER A 83 9.90 0.65 -8.04
CA SER A 83 9.12 0.77 -9.28
C SER A 83 9.75 -0.03 -10.43
N GLU A 84 11.07 0.03 -10.57
CA GLU A 84 11.83 -0.76 -11.54
C GLU A 84 11.72 -2.25 -11.24
N TYR A 85 11.88 -2.62 -9.95
CA TYR A 85 11.69 -4.01 -9.52
C TYR A 85 10.27 -4.52 -9.83
N TYR A 86 9.22 -3.73 -9.55
CA TYR A 86 7.84 -4.09 -9.88
C TYR A 86 7.66 -4.29 -11.39
N ALA A 87 8.19 -3.37 -12.19
CA ALA A 87 8.11 -3.42 -13.64
C ALA A 87 8.80 -4.67 -14.23
N ASP A 88 9.92 -5.10 -13.64
CA ASP A 88 10.75 -6.17 -14.18
C ASP A 88 10.39 -7.55 -13.62
N SER A 89 9.92 -7.62 -12.38
CA SER A 89 9.69 -8.90 -11.69
C SER A 89 8.24 -9.38 -11.74
N THR A 90 7.29 -8.54 -12.16
CA THR A 90 5.89 -8.90 -12.20
C THR A 90 5.37 -9.04 -13.62
N GLN A 91 4.44 -9.98 -13.85
CA GLN A 91 3.82 -10.12 -15.19
C GLN A 91 3.01 -8.88 -15.59
N VAL A 92 2.37 -8.23 -14.64
CA VAL A 92 1.66 -6.96 -14.85
C VAL A 92 2.65 -5.87 -15.24
N GLY A 93 3.79 -5.77 -14.55
CA GLY A 93 4.86 -4.84 -14.87
C GLY A 93 5.44 -5.07 -16.25
N VAL A 94 5.87 -6.28 -16.55
CA VAL A 94 6.48 -6.65 -17.84
C VAL A 94 5.50 -6.44 -19.01
N LYS A 95 4.23 -6.83 -18.84
CA LYS A 95 3.24 -6.79 -19.93
C LYS A 95 2.68 -5.39 -20.19
N TRP A 96 2.46 -4.59 -19.15
CA TRP A 96 1.74 -3.33 -19.26
C TRP A 96 2.61 -2.10 -19.00
N TRP A 97 3.38 -2.13 -17.93
CA TRP A 97 4.18 -0.99 -17.51
C TRP A 97 5.41 -0.76 -18.39
N ARG A 98 6.23 -1.79 -18.56
CA ARG A 98 7.49 -1.68 -19.32
C ARG A 98 7.30 -1.22 -20.77
N PRO A 99 6.33 -1.74 -21.55
CA PRO A 99 6.06 -1.20 -22.87
C PRO A 99 5.68 0.28 -22.86
N MET A 100 4.87 0.71 -21.88
CA MET A 100 4.45 2.11 -21.79
C MET A 100 5.61 3.04 -21.44
N THR A 101 6.54 2.63 -20.58
CA THR A 101 7.70 3.44 -20.20
C THR A 101 8.78 3.42 -21.28
N SER A 102 9.06 2.27 -21.89
CA SER A 102 10.12 2.13 -22.90
C SER A 102 9.77 2.74 -24.24
N HIS A 103 8.54 2.53 -24.75
CA HIS A 103 8.13 3.06 -26.07
C HIS A 103 7.90 4.58 -26.05
N ALA A 104 7.47 5.11 -24.91
CA ALA A 104 7.20 6.54 -24.78
C ALA A 104 8.39 7.36 -24.26
N HIS A 105 9.53 6.72 -23.97
CA HIS A 105 10.68 7.32 -23.26
C HIS A 105 10.26 8.10 -21.98
N LYS A 106 9.13 7.72 -21.40
CA LYS A 106 8.56 8.41 -20.25
C LYS A 106 9.21 7.88 -18.98
N LYS A 107 9.66 8.80 -18.15
CA LYS A 107 10.13 8.51 -16.80
C LYS A 107 8.96 8.39 -15.85
N THR A 108 9.11 7.59 -14.82
CA THR A 108 8.19 7.56 -13.68
C THR A 108 8.57 8.64 -12.66
N CYS A 109 7.59 9.15 -11.95
CA CYS A 109 7.80 10.14 -10.90
C CYS A 109 6.80 9.96 -9.76
N LEU A 110 7.14 10.44 -8.58
CA LEU A 110 6.21 10.58 -7.45
C LEU A 110 5.23 11.73 -7.77
N ARG A 111 3.94 11.40 -7.91
CA ARG A 111 2.91 12.37 -8.29
C ARG A 111 2.24 13.01 -7.10
N SER A 112 1.94 12.22 -6.09
CA SER A 112 1.29 12.66 -4.86
C SER A 112 1.88 11.94 -3.65
N PHE A 113 1.99 12.66 -2.56
CA PHE A 113 2.61 12.16 -1.34
C PHE A 113 1.91 12.82 -0.14
N TRP A 114 1.39 12.03 0.79
CA TRP A 114 0.62 12.56 1.92
C TRP A 114 0.73 11.66 3.14
N VAL A 115 0.41 12.23 4.31
CA VAL A 115 0.27 11.54 5.58
C VAL A 115 -1.18 11.61 6.08
N ASN A 116 -1.69 10.50 6.61
CA ASN A 116 -2.96 10.41 7.30
C ASN A 116 -2.73 10.23 8.80
N PHE A 117 -3.47 11.01 9.61
CA PHE A 117 -3.54 10.88 11.07
C PHE A 117 -4.93 10.33 11.42
N GLN A 118 -5.07 9.02 11.37
CA GLN A 118 -6.35 8.35 11.60
C GLN A 118 -6.61 8.20 13.10
N LYS A 119 -7.72 8.73 13.58
CA LYS A 119 -8.24 8.53 14.94
C LYS A 119 -9.12 7.29 15.01
N LYS A 120 -9.45 6.84 16.23
CA LYS A 120 -10.45 5.77 16.42
C LYS A 120 -11.76 6.13 15.70
N HIS A 121 -12.43 5.12 15.15
CA HIS A 121 -13.67 5.20 14.33
C HIS A 121 -13.50 5.81 12.94
N GLU A 122 -12.40 6.47 12.64
CA GLU A 122 -12.10 6.93 11.29
C GLU A 122 -11.64 5.77 10.40
N PHE A 123 -11.85 5.88 9.09
CA PHE A 123 -11.57 4.80 8.14
C PHE A 123 -11.33 5.33 6.73
N ASN A 124 -10.71 4.52 5.89
CA ASN A 124 -10.72 4.73 4.44
C ASN A 124 -11.74 3.76 3.82
N PRO A 125 -12.77 4.27 3.10
CA PRO A 125 -13.70 3.41 2.39
C PRO A 125 -13.01 2.67 1.24
N LEU A 126 -13.70 1.72 0.63
CA LEU A 126 -13.19 1.03 -0.56
C LEU A 126 -12.96 2.02 -1.70
N HIS A 127 -11.71 2.14 -2.13
CA HIS A 127 -11.28 3.09 -3.17
C HIS A 127 -10.09 2.56 -3.96
N ASP A 128 -9.70 3.29 -4.98
CA ASP A 128 -8.47 3.14 -5.74
C ASP A 128 -7.85 4.51 -5.99
N HIS A 129 -6.72 4.53 -6.69
CA HIS A 129 -6.01 5.75 -7.03
C HIS A 129 -5.75 5.85 -8.54
N ALA A 130 -5.52 7.07 -9.01
CA ALA A 130 -4.97 7.31 -10.34
C ALA A 130 -3.44 7.13 -10.33
N GLY A 131 -2.90 6.62 -11.43
CA GLY A 131 -1.47 6.38 -11.59
C GLY A 131 -1.15 4.96 -12.01
N PHE A 132 0.09 4.55 -11.86
CA PHE A 132 0.54 3.18 -12.14
C PHE A 132 0.68 2.37 -10.87
N LEU A 133 1.43 2.90 -9.90
CA LEU A 133 1.61 2.28 -8.59
C LEU A 133 1.18 3.25 -7.50
N SER A 134 0.65 2.69 -6.45
CA SER A 134 0.44 3.34 -5.17
C SER A 134 1.26 2.64 -4.10
N PHE A 135 1.56 3.36 -3.05
CA PHE A 135 2.20 2.78 -1.88
C PHE A 135 1.56 3.30 -0.59
N VAL A 136 1.68 2.49 0.46
CA VAL A 136 1.39 2.87 1.85
C VAL A 136 2.52 2.42 2.75
N ILE A 137 2.91 3.28 3.69
CA ILE A 137 3.91 3.03 4.73
C ILE A 137 3.22 3.19 6.08
N TRP A 138 3.34 2.20 6.94
CA TRP A 138 2.81 2.27 8.30
C TRP A 138 3.86 2.91 9.20
N MET A 139 3.63 4.16 9.59
CA MET A 139 4.56 4.94 10.41
C MET A 139 4.35 4.69 11.90
N LYS A 140 3.08 4.55 12.32
CA LYS A 140 2.67 4.24 13.69
C LYS A 140 1.37 3.47 13.69
N ILE A 141 1.32 2.38 14.45
CA ILE A 141 0.12 1.57 14.67
C ILE A 141 -0.10 1.44 16.18
N PRO A 142 -1.08 2.14 16.76
CA PRO A 142 -1.25 2.20 18.22
C PRO A 142 -1.94 0.97 18.81
N THR A 143 -2.46 0.06 17.97
CA THR A 143 -3.26 -1.09 18.40
C THR A 143 -2.68 -2.39 17.89
N GLU A 144 -2.97 -3.48 18.60
CA GLU A 144 -2.66 -4.84 18.15
C GLU A 144 -3.88 -5.47 17.47
N ARG A 145 -3.67 -6.11 16.32
CA ARG A 145 -4.74 -6.77 15.56
C ARG A 145 -5.58 -7.72 16.41
N ARG A 146 -4.92 -8.56 17.19
CA ARG A 146 -5.58 -9.54 18.06
C ARG A 146 -6.55 -8.88 19.04
N ASP A 147 -6.13 -7.75 19.63
CA ASP A 147 -6.95 -7.07 20.62
C ASP A 147 -8.17 -6.44 19.95
N GLN A 148 -8.00 -5.81 18.78
CA GLN A 148 -9.07 -5.23 17.99
C GLN A 148 -10.10 -6.29 17.52
N HIS A 149 -9.64 -7.46 17.12
CA HIS A 149 -10.53 -8.57 16.71
C HIS A 149 -11.28 -9.18 17.89
N ASN A 150 -10.77 -9.08 19.12
CA ASN A 150 -11.43 -9.57 20.34
C ASN A 150 -12.39 -8.55 20.97
N LEU A 151 -12.50 -7.33 20.44
CA LEU A 151 -13.49 -6.37 20.92
C LEU A 151 -14.93 -6.82 20.63
N PRO A 152 -15.90 -6.47 21.46
CA PRO A 152 -17.31 -6.91 21.28
C PRO A 152 -17.88 -6.62 19.90
N ILE A 153 -17.45 -5.55 19.24
CA ILE A 153 -17.87 -5.16 17.89
C ILE A 153 -17.38 -6.13 16.80
N SER A 154 -16.35 -6.90 17.07
CA SER A 154 -15.66 -7.76 16.10
C SER A 154 -15.65 -9.24 16.48
N ALA A 155 -15.57 -9.56 17.77
CA ALA A 155 -15.29 -10.90 18.29
C ALA A 155 -16.31 -11.98 17.91
N ASN A 156 -17.56 -11.60 17.65
CA ASN A 156 -18.62 -12.54 17.26
C ASN A 156 -18.81 -12.68 15.75
N SER A 157 -17.96 -12.01 14.96
CA SER A 157 -17.97 -12.11 13.50
C SER A 157 -17.25 -13.38 13.05
N ASN A 158 -17.76 -14.04 12.01
CA ASN A 158 -17.00 -15.08 11.31
C ASN A 158 -15.89 -14.47 10.41
N PHE A 159 -15.89 -13.15 10.25
CA PHE A 159 -14.88 -12.38 9.53
C PHE A 159 -14.54 -11.10 10.31
N PRO A 160 -13.79 -11.22 11.43
CA PRO A 160 -13.37 -10.04 12.20
C PRO A 160 -12.38 -9.22 11.36
N CYS A 161 -12.62 -7.90 11.26
CA CYS A 161 -11.88 -7.00 10.38
C CYS A 161 -11.50 -5.65 11.03
N ALA A 162 -11.85 -5.45 12.30
CA ALA A 162 -11.51 -4.21 13.02
C ALA A 162 -10.00 -3.95 12.93
N SER A 163 -9.63 -2.72 12.58
CA SER A 163 -8.24 -2.26 12.39
C SER A 163 -7.52 -2.76 11.13
N ASP A 164 -8.03 -3.75 10.40
CA ASP A 164 -7.32 -4.33 9.25
C ASP A 164 -7.22 -3.35 8.07
N PHE A 165 -6.16 -3.51 7.30
CA PHE A 165 -6.01 -3.00 5.94
C PHE A 165 -6.28 -4.15 4.97
N GLU A 166 -7.09 -3.93 3.96
CA GLU A 166 -7.55 -5.01 3.09
C GLU A 166 -7.50 -4.59 1.61
N PHE A 167 -6.94 -5.46 0.77
CA PHE A 167 -7.05 -5.41 -0.68
C PHE A 167 -8.26 -6.21 -1.13
N VAL A 168 -9.04 -5.66 -2.08
CA VAL A 168 -10.19 -6.34 -2.70
C VAL A 168 -9.94 -6.45 -4.19
N TYR A 169 -10.06 -7.64 -4.73
CA TYR A 169 -9.76 -7.94 -6.12
C TYR A 169 -10.67 -9.03 -6.67
N THR A 170 -10.70 -9.15 -7.98
CA THR A 170 -11.34 -10.29 -8.65
C THR A 170 -10.28 -11.35 -8.90
N ASP A 171 -10.51 -12.54 -8.37
CA ASP A 171 -9.62 -13.66 -8.61
C ASP A 171 -9.74 -14.17 -10.06
N ILE A 172 -8.86 -15.12 -10.42
CA ILE A 172 -8.83 -15.67 -11.78
C ILE A 172 -10.11 -16.41 -12.18
N LEU A 173 -10.95 -16.81 -11.22
CA LEU A 173 -12.24 -17.45 -11.46
C LEU A 173 -13.39 -16.45 -11.58
N GLY A 174 -13.09 -15.14 -11.45
CA GLY A 174 -14.09 -14.07 -11.51
C GLY A 174 -14.82 -13.83 -10.19
N THR A 175 -14.36 -14.44 -9.09
CA THR A 175 -14.94 -14.24 -7.76
C THR A 175 -14.31 -13.03 -7.08
N VAL A 176 -15.10 -12.25 -6.36
CA VAL A 176 -14.59 -11.18 -5.49
C VAL A 176 -13.89 -11.83 -4.30
N ALA A 177 -12.63 -11.53 -4.15
CA ALA A 177 -11.76 -12.01 -3.09
C ALA A 177 -11.15 -10.84 -2.34
N SER A 178 -10.72 -11.08 -1.12
CA SER A 178 -9.99 -10.09 -0.32
C SER A 178 -8.74 -10.68 0.31
N PHE A 179 -7.79 -9.80 0.61
CA PHE A 179 -6.56 -10.13 1.31
C PHE A 179 -6.31 -9.10 2.41
N SER A 180 -6.51 -9.53 3.65
CA SER A 180 -6.25 -8.69 4.82
C SER A 180 -4.77 -8.69 5.18
N VAL A 181 -4.23 -7.50 5.36
CA VAL A 181 -2.89 -7.29 5.92
C VAL A 181 -3.02 -7.16 7.43
N PRO A 182 -2.32 -8.01 8.20
CA PRO A 182 -2.30 -7.89 9.65
C PRO A 182 -1.76 -6.51 10.08
N MET A 183 -2.49 -5.85 10.99
CA MET A 183 -2.17 -4.50 11.46
C MET A 183 -1.82 -4.52 12.94
N GLY A 184 -0.53 -4.44 13.24
CA GLY A 184 0.03 -4.36 14.58
C GLY A 184 1.37 -3.64 14.55
N LYS A 185 2.01 -3.50 15.71
CA LYS A 185 3.32 -2.81 15.81
C LYS A 185 4.41 -3.40 14.93
N GLU A 186 4.33 -4.70 14.66
CA GLU A 186 5.25 -5.40 13.75
C GLU A 186 5.15 -4.91 12.30
N SER A 187 4.05 -4.26 11.93
CA SER A 187 3.86 -3.66 10.60
C SER A 187 4.44 -2.25 10.48
N GLU A 188 4.85 -1.61 11.58
CA GLU A 188 5.50 -0.30 11.52
C GLU A 188 6.81 -0.38 10.71
N GLY A 189 7.03 0.58 9.83
CA GLY A 189 8.15 0.61 8.89
C GLY A 189 7.97 -0.29 7.66
N VAL A 190 6.86 -1.04 7.54
CA VAL A 190 6.57 -1.81 6.34
C VAL A 190 5.89 -0.92 5.30
N MET A 191 6.41 -0.94 4.08
CA MET A 191 5.83 -0.32 2.90
C MET A 191 5.21 -1.41 2.01
N TYR A 192 3.98 -1.18 1.58
CA TYR A 192 3.32 -1.97 0.53
C TYR A 192 3.25 -1.16 -0.75
N VAL A 193 3.56 -1.79 -1.89
CA VAL A 193 3.50 -1.20 -3.23
C VAL A 193 2.60 -2.07 -4.10
N PHE A 194 1.66 -1.45 -4.77
CA PHE A 194 0.61 -2.14 -5.52
C PHE A 194 0.13 -1.28 -6.71
N PRO A 195 -0.52 -1.88 -7.73
CA PRO A 195 -1.14 -1.12 -8.81
C PRO A 195 -2.15 -0.13 -8.27
N SER A 196 -2.12 1.12 -8.76
CA SER A 196 -3.01 2.19 -8.27
C SER A 196 -4.49 1.85 -8.41
N GLY A 197 -4.88 1.09 -9.44
CA GLY A 197 -6.25 0.61 -9.63
C GLY A 197 -6.69 -0.55 -8.72
N LEU A 198 -5.79 -1.09 -7.88
CA LEU A 198 -6.16 -2.15 -6.95
C LEU A 198 -7.00 -1.58 -5.81
N LYS A 199 -8.26 -2.06 -5.71
CA LYS A 199 -9.18 -1.63 -4.67
C LYS A 199 -8.67 -2.03 -3.29
N HIS A 200 -8.76 -1.08 -2.36
CA HIS A 200 -8.35 -1.31 -0.98
C HIS A 200 -9.12 -0.41 -0.01
N HIS A 201 -9.12 -0.79 1.26
CA HIS A 201 -9.74 -0.01 2.34
C HIS A 201 -8.99 -0.21 3.65
N VAL A 202 -9.25 0.68 4.61
CA VAL A 202 -8.70 0.60 5.97
C VAL A 202 -9.87 0.64 6.94
N TYR A 203 -10.08 -0.43 7.68
CA TYR A 203 -11.11 -0.50 8.70
C TYR A 203 -10.78 0.41 9.89
N PRO A 204 -11.81 0.93 10.56
CA PRO A 204 -11.62 1.69 11.79
C PRO A 204 -11.03 0.80 12.89
N PHE A 205 -10.28 1.43 13.77
CA PHE A 205 -9.89 0.84 15.04
C PHE A 205 -10.65 1.49 16.20
N TYR A 206 -10.66 0.85 17.36
CA TYR A 206 -11.50 1.21 18.49
C TYR A 206 -10.68 1.23 19.79
N GLU A 207 -11.23 1.87 20.84
CA GLU A 207 -10.72 1.84 22.22
C GLU A 207 -9.24 2.27 22.38
N CYS A 208 -8.76 3.15 21.49
CA CYS A 208 -7.45 3.75 21.58
C CYS A 208 -7.52 5.20 21.13
N ASP A 209 -7.00 6.12 21.95
CA ASP A 209 -7.01 7.57 21.66
C ASP A 209 -5.77 8.04 20.89
N GLU A 210 -4.79 7.17 20.71
CA GLU A 210 -3.63 7.47 19.89
C GLU A 210 -3.94 7.34 18.40
N GLU A 211 -3.29 8.16 17.57
CA GLU A 211 -3.48 8.14 16.12
C GLU A 211 -2.67 7.02 15.47
N ARG A 212 -3.29 6.33 14.50
CA ARG A 212 -2.57 5.57 13.49
C ARG A 212 -2.04 6.52 12.44
N ILE A 213 -0.75 6.45 12.14
CA ILE A 213 -0.11 7.32 11.16
C ILE A 213 0.33 6.47 9.97
N SER A 214 -0.16 6.81 8.79
CA SER A 214 0.25 6.19 7.54
C SER A 214 0.67 7.24 6.53
N VAL A 215 1.71 6.92 5.75
CA VAL A 215 2.18 7.74 4.64
C VAL A 215 1.89 7.02 3.35
N SER A 216 1.28 7.71 2.39
CA SER A 216 0.89 7.14 1.12
C SER A 216 1.27 8.04 -0.05
N GLY A 217 1.31 7.47 -1.24
CA GLY A 217 1.57 8.23 -2.45
C GLY A 217 1.31 7.45 -3.72
N ASN A 218 1.34 8.16 -4.85
CA ASN A 218 1.10 7.60 -6.17
C ASN A 218 2.27 7.89 -7.11
N ILE A 219 2.66 6.88 -7.87
CA ILE A 219 3.69 6.93 -8.90
C ILE A 219 2.99 6.94 -10.26
N THR A 220 3.39 7.86 -11.12
CA THR A 220 2.83 8.00 -12.47
C THR A 220 3.93 8.22 -13.50
N LEU A 221 3.55 8.34 -14.77
CA LEU A 221 4.47 8.78 -15.81
C LEU A 221 4.65 10.28 -15.73
N ASP A 222 5.90 10.73 -15.88
CA ASP A 222 6.24 12.12 -15.99
C ASP A 222 5.74 12.65 -17.35
N SER A 223 4.72 13.52 -17.31
CA SER A 223 4.14 14.13 -18.49
C SER A 223 4.99 15.27 -19.06
N THR A 224 5.97 15.78 -18.32
CA THR A 224 6.82 16.90 -18.76
C THR A 224 7.88 16.47 -19.78
N SER A 225 8.12 15.17 -19.94
CA SER A 225 9.05 14.61 -20.92
C SER A 225 8.43 14.37 -22.31
N TYR A 226 7.16 14.74 -22.53
CA TYR A 226 6.52 14.63 -23.84
C TYR A 226 6.90 15.83 -24.70
N HIS A 227 7.87 15.66 -25.60
CA HIS A 227 8.08 16.52 -26.75
C HIS A 227 7.26 15.94 -27.92
N PRO A 228 6.17 16.58 -28.35
CA PRO A 228 5.52 16.17 -29.60
C PRO A 228 6.51 16.40 -30.75
N TYR A 229 6.63 15.41 -31.61
CA TYR A 229 7.37 15.53 -32.88
C TYR A 229 6.71 16.56 -33.76
#